data_04008113ebe6072ab585dd2ce9d88342
#
_entry.id   04008113ebe6072ab585dd2ce9d88342
#
_cell.length_a   1.000
_cell.length_b   1.000
_cell.length_c   1.000
_cell.angle_alpha   90.00
_cell.angle_beta   90.00
_cell.angle_gamma   90.00
#
_symmetry.space_group_name_H-M   'P 1'
#
loop_
_entity.id
_entity.type
_entity.pdbx_description
1 polymer ?
#
loop_
_entity_poly.entity_id
_entity_poly.type
_entity_poly.pdbx_seq_one_letter_code
_entity_poly.pdbx_strand_id
1 'polypeptide(L)'
;MKYCNVLDKEDVKNKTVEALRRAKETDREYGFNFCSADGKVIATYVEGGKKDSVGMDNVCPIGAKVIGALHIHTRPSLSRDAIPSPTDIKKSVVENMDFFCIGTNVNNQGIVRCFGKDDLVSDMVHILRKDRKDKLEKLGIKIEDIDRSIDRSTRLMVGRMTVYKDYLDRHSCQRIFVG
;
A
#
# COMPACT_ATOMS: atom_id res chain seq x y z
N MET A 1 -11.88 -11.57 3.23
CA MET A 1 -11.45 -10.27 3.71
C MET A 1 -12.40 -9.17 3.25
N LYS A 2 -12.73 -8.30 4.16
CA LYS A 2 -13.84 -7.34 3.97
C LYS A 2 -13.40 -5.91 3.60
N TYR A 3 -12.07 -5.64 3.57
CA TYR A 3 -11.59 -4.26 3.36
C TYR A 3 -11.85 -3.73 1.95
N CYS A 4 -11.90 -4.58 0.94
CA CYS A 4 -12.24 -4.14 -0.41
C CYS A 4 -13.67 -3.61 -0.55
N ASN A 5 -14.57 -3.91 0.38
CA ASN A 5 -15.91 -3.37 0.35
C ASN A 5 -15.94 -1.85 0.51
N VAL A 6 -14.89 -1.26 1.11
CA VAL A 6 -14.75 0.20 1.19
C VAL A 6 -14.61 0.83 -0.20
N LEU A 7 -13.98 0.11 -1.14
CA LEU A 7 -13.80 0.56 -2.51
C LEU A 7 -15.11 0.59 -3.33
N ASP A 8 -16.14 -0.09 -2.85
CA ASP A 8 -17.44 -0.16 -3.51
C ASP A 8 -18.35 1.04 -3.17
N LYS A 9 -17.98 1.81 -2.14
CA LYS A 9 -18.67 3.06 -1.79
C LYS A 9 -18.46 4.10 -2.89
N GLU A 10 -19.50 4.79 -3.29
CA GLU A 10 -19.50 5.65 -4.48
C GLU A 10 -18.43 6.74 -4.43
N ASP A 11 -18.30 7.47 -3.32
CA ASP A 11 -17.29 8.52 -3.17
C ASP A 11 -15.87 7.96 -3.20
N VAL A 12 -15.62 6.82 -2.53
CA VAL A 12 -14.33 6.13 -2.53
C VAL A 12 -14.01 5.59 -3.92
N LYS A 13 -14.97 4.97 -4.58
CA LYS A 13 -14.83 4.47 -5.95
C LYS A 13 -14.44 5.59 -6.91
N ASN A 14 -15.12 6.73 -6.84
CA ASN A 14 -14.82 7.88 -7.68
C ASN A 14 -13.41 8.43 -7.44
N LYS A 15 -12.96 8.52 -6.20
CA LYS A 15 -11.59 8.95 -5.85
C LYS A 15 -10.54 7.93 -6.27
N THR A 16 -10.84 6.65 -6.17
CA THR A 16 -9.95 5.56 -6.65
C THR A 16 -9.77 5.66 -8.16
N VAL A 17 -10.85 5.81 -8.91
CA VAL A 17 -10.81 6.00 -10.37
C VAL A 17 -10.03 7.27 -10.74
N GLU A 18 -10.25 8.37 -10.02
CA GLU A 18 -9.51 9.61 -10.22
C GLU A 18 -8.01 9.40 -9.99
N ALA A 19 -7.61 8.76 -8.89
CA ALA A 19 -6.21 8.51 -8.58
C ALA A 19 -5.54 7.62 -9.64
N LEU A 20 -6.20 6.56 -10.09
CA LEU A 20 -5.73 5.68 -11.16
C LEU A 20 -5.55 6.43 -12.48
N ARG A 21 -6.53 7.22 -12.87
CA ARG A 21 -6.48 8.02 -14.10
C ARG A 21 -5.34 9.05 -14.05
N ARG A 22 -5.23 9.80 -12.97
CA ARG A 22 -4.18 10.83 -12.81
C ARG A 22 -2.78 10.21 -12.78
N ALA A 23 -2.61 9.07 -12.12
CA ALA A 23 -1.33 8.35 -12.12
C ALA A 23 -0.94 7.89 -13.52
N LYS A 24 -1.89 7.40 -14.32
CA LYS A 24 -1.68 7.00 -15.71
C LYS A 24 -1.30 8.18 -16.63
N GLU A 25 -2.01 9.30 -16.48
CA GLU A 25 -1.81 10.49 -17.31
C GLU A 25 -0.49 11.21 -17.01
N THR A 26 -0.05 11.22 -15.76
CA THR A 26 1.10 12.03 -15.32
C THR A 26 2.35 11.21 -14.99
N ASP A 27 2.27 9.89 -14.99
CA ASP A 27 3.34 8.97 -14.55
C ASP A 27 3.89 9.36 -13.15
N ARG A 28 2.97 9.68 -12.23
CA ARG A 28 3.26 10.02 -10.84
C ARG A 28 2.40 9.19 -9.92
N GLU A 29 2.87 8.95 -8.70
CA GLU A 29 2.07 8.32 -7.66
C GLU A 29 0.98 9.27 -7.17
N TYR A 30 -0.19 8.73 -6.91
CA TYR A 30 -1.34 9.42 -6.33
C TYR A 30 -1.93 8.58 -5.20
N GLY A 31 -2.59 9.21 -4.27
CA GLY A 31 -3.21 8.51 -3.18
C GLY A 31 -4.13 9.37 -2.33
N PHE A 32 -4.76 8.75 -1.38
CA PHE A 32 -5.61 9.39 -0.39
C PHE A 32 -5.71 8.54 0.89
N ASN A 33 -6.15 9.16 1.98
CA ASN A 33 -6.38 8.49 3.25
C ASN A 33 -7.85 8.13 3.42
N PHE A 34 -8.09 7.03 4.13
CA PHE A 34 -9.41 6.67 4.66
C PHE A 34 -9.52 7.13 6.10
N CYS A 35 -10.63 7.80 6.41
CA CYS A 35 -10.95 8.30 7.72
C CYS A 35 -12.20 7.62 8.27
N SER A 36 -12.23 7.34 9.57
CA SER A 36 -13.41 6.87 10.26
C SER A 36 -14.01 8.01 11.09
N ALA A 37 -15.28 8.31 10.85
CA ALA A 37 -16.04 9.29 11.59
C ALA A 37 -17.46 8.74 11.84
N ASP A 38 -17.88 8.62 13.09
CA ASP A 38 -19.21 8.16 13.50
C ASP A 38 -19.62 6.82 12.81
N GLY A 39 -18.69 5.87 12.77
CA GLY A 39 -18.90 4.58 12.13
C GLY A 39 -18.92 4.59 10.60
N LYS A 40 -18.71 5.74 9.97
CA LYS A 40 -18.63 5.89 8.53
C LYS A 40 -17.18 6.02 8.05
N VAL A 41 -16.89 5.43 6.92
CA VAL A 41 -15.60 5.60 6.24
C VAL A 41 -15.75 6.68 5.18
N ILE A 42 -14.88 7.67 5.24
CA ILE A 42 -14.75 8.74 4.24
C ILE A 42 -13.33 8.75 3.69
N ALA A 43 -13.17 9.21 2.46
CA ALA A 43 -11.86 9.36 1.83
C ALA A 43 -11.46 10.85 1.80
N THR A 44 -10.17 11.14 2.02
CA THR A 44 -9.62 12.47 1.82
C THR A 44 -9.51 12.81 0.33
N TYR A 45 -9.11 14.04 0.00
CA TYR A 45 -8.84 14.42 -1.39
C TYR A 45 -7.67 13.62 -1.96
N VAL A 46 -7.73 13.36 -3.27
CA VAL A 46 -6.64 12.71 -4.00
C VAL A 46 -5.45 13.66 -4.08
N GLU A 47 -4.29 13.20 -3.62
CA GLU A 47 -3.03 13.93 -3.66
C GLU A 47 -2.08 13.31 -4.68
N GLY A 48 -1.36 14.17 -5.39
CA GLY A 48 -0.28 13.77 -6.29
C GLY A 48 1.09 13.88 -5.62
N GLY A 49 1.94 12.93 -5.92
CA GLY A 49 3.31 12.90 -5.47
C GLY A 49 4.31 13.00 -6.60
N LYS A 50 5.45 12.34 -6.39
CA LYS A 50 6.51 12.17 -7.38
C LYS A 50 6.29 10.88 -8.18
N LYS A 51 7.22 10.56 -9.07
CA LYS A 51 7.16 9.32 -9.87
C LYS A 51 7.14 8.04 -9.03
N ASP A 52 7.76 8.06 -7.88
CA ASP A 52 8.00 6.89 -7.03
C ASP A 52 7.60 7.07 -5.57
N SER A 53 6.92 8.15 -5.25
CA SER A 53 6.44 8.41 -3.90
C SER A 53 5.29 9.41 -3.86
N VAL A 54 4.37 9.22 -2.94
CA VAL A 54 3.33 10.19 -2.61
C VAL A 54 3.29 10.42 -1.10
N GLY A 55 3.42 11.69 -0.70
CA GLY A 55 3.16 12.13 0.67
C GLY A 55 1.66 12.32 0.84
N MET A 56 1.10 11.71 1.87
CA MET A 56 -0.33 11.81 2.15
C MET A 56 -0.55 12.81 3.28
N ASP A 57 -0.44 14.09 2.94
CA ASP A 57 -0.51 15.18 3.90
C ASP A 57 -1.95 15.59 4.24
N ASN A 58 -2.94 15.10 3.46
CA ASN A 58 -4.34 15.32 3.77
C ASN A 58 -4.73 14.63 5.06
N VAL A 59 -5.11 15.42 6.02
CA VAL A 59 -5.55 14.93 7.34
C VAL A 59 -7.05 14.66 7.33
N CYS A 60 -7.45 13.75 8.21
CA CYS A 60 -8.86 13.52 8.47
C CYS A 60 -9.51 14.75 9.11
N PRO A 61 -10.82 14.98 8.88
CA PRO A 61 -11.57 16.01 9.58
C PRO A 61 -11.46 15.90 11.10
N ILE A 62 -11.67 16.99 11.80
CA ILE A 62 -11.65 17.02 13.26
C ILE A 62 -12.64 15.98 13.80
N GLY A 63 -12.19 15.16 14.75
CA GLY A 63 -12.98 14.07 15.33
C GLY A 63 -12.96 12.76 14.54
N ALA A 64 -12.37 12.75 13.34
CA ALA A 64 -12.17 11.54 12.56
C ALA A 64 -10.75 10.99 12.73
N LYS A 65 -10.59 9.69 12.56
CA LYS A 65 -9.31 8.98 12.71
C LYS A 65 -8.89 8.38 11.36
N VAL A 66 -7.61 8.47 11.02
CA VAL A 66 -7.03 7.74 9.89
C VAL A 66 -7.08 6.24 10.18
N ILE A 67 -7.70 5.48 9.31
CA ILE A 67 -7.83 4.02 9.42
C ILE A 67 -7.15 3.26 8.30
N GLY A 68 -6.78 3.94 7.23
CA GLY A 68 -6.15 3.33 6.08
C GLY A 68 -5.66 4.34 5.06
N ALA A 69 -5.03 3.85 4.03
CA ALA A 69 -4.55 4.64 2.91
C ALA A 69 -4.64 3.85 1.60
N LEU A 70 -4.71 4.57 0.49
CA LEU A 70 -4.59 4.00 -0.85
C LEU A 70 -3.51 4.75 -1.62
N HIS A 71 -2.57 4.00 -2.18
CA HIS A 71 -1.52 4.51 -3.08
C HIS A 71 -1.63 3.88 -4.46
N ILE A 72 -1.42 4.66 -5.49
CA ILE A 72 -1.29 4.17 -6.86
C ILE A 72 0.18 4.19 -7.25
N HIS A 73 0.74 3.02 -7.49
CA HIS A 73 2.13 2.85 -7.90
C HIS A 73 2.30 2.98 -9.42
N THR A 74 3.44 3.53 -9.84
CA THR A 74 3.80 3.70 -11.26
C THR A 74 4.92 2.78 -11.72
N ARG A 75 5.68 2.18 -10.80
CA ARG A 75 6.84 1.34 -11.13
C ARG A 75 6.43 0.00 -11.73
N PRO A 76 6.87 -0.35 -12.96
CA PRO A 76 6.45 -1.57 -13.64
C PRO A 76 6.82 -2.86 -12.91
N SER A 77 7.97 -2.91 -12.22
CA SER A 77 8.48 -4.13 -11.56
C SER A 77 7.80 -4.46 -10.24
N LEU A 78 7.35 -3.43 -9.50
CA LEU A 78 6.70 -3.59 -8.20
C LEU A 78 5.21 -3.34 -8.26
N SER A 79 4.75 -2.66 -9.31
CA SER A 79 3.38 -2.17 -9.42
C SER A 79 2.45 -3.04 -10.26
N ARG A 80 2.98 -3.93 -11.10
CA ARG A 80 2.14 -4.76 -11.99
C ARG A 80 1.05 -5.55 -11.26
N ASP A 81 1.34 -6.00 -10.05
CA ASP A 81 0.45 -6.83 -9.26
C ASP A 81 -0.12 -6.09 -8.04
N ALA A 82 0.01 -4.77 -7.98
CA ALA A 82 -0.39 -3.96 -6.84
C ALA A 82 0.23 -4.46 -5.52
N ILE A 83 1.54 -4.61 -5.50
CA ILE A 83 2.30 -5.13 -4.35
C ILE A 83 2.78 -3.98 -3.48
N PRO A 84 2.61 -4.03 -2.15
CA PRO A 84 3.10 -3.01 -1.25
C PRO A 84 4.64 -3.00 -1.20
N SER A 85 5.22 -1.81 -1.14
CA SER A 85 6.65 -1.66 -0.86
C SER A 85 6.94 -1.84 0.63
N PRO A 86 8.22 -2.08 1.02
CA PRO A 86 8.61 -2.08 2.44
C PRO A 86 8.26 -0.78 3.16
N THR A 87 8.33 0.34 2.47
CA THR A 87 7.94 1.66 3.00
C THR A 87 6.43 1.73 3.29
N ASP A 88 5.60 1.20 2.40
CA ASP A 88 4.14 1.12 2.61
C ASP A 88 3.80 0.29 3.85
N ILE A 89 4.45 -0.87 3.99
CA ILE A 89 4.27 -1.75 5.13
C ILE A 89 4.66 -1.05 6.42
N LYS A 90 5.83 -0.41 6.43
CA LYS A 90 6.30 0.33 7.59
C LYS A 90 5.34 1.44 7.97
N LYS A 91 4.91 2.25 7.02
CA LYS A 91 3.97 3.35 7.25
C LYS A 91 2.67 2.85 7.88
N SER A 92 2.12 1.76 7.38
CA SER A 92 0.89 1.17 7.92
C SER A 92 1.03 0.70 9.37
N VAL A 93 2.20 0.20 9.75
CA VAL A 93 2.50 -0.21 11.14
C VAL A 93 2.70 1.01 12.04
N VAL A 94 3.51 1.97 11.62
CA VAL A 94 3.83 3.17 12.41
C VAL A 94 2.58 4.01 12.64
N GLU A 95 1.77 4.22 11.64
CA GLU A 95 0.53 5.00 11.73
C GLU A 95 -0.66 4.19 12.27
N ASN A 96 -0.44 2.93 12.62
CA ASN A 96 -1.47 2.05 13.19
C ASN A 96 -2.75 1.98 12.35
N MET A 97 -2.60 1.84 11.04
CA MET A 97 -3.71 1.70 10.11
C MET A 97 -4.37 0.33 10.23
N ASP A 98 -5.68 0.24 10.10
CA ASP A 98 -6.41 -1.02 10.11
C ASP A 98 -6.20 -1.79 8.80
N PHE A 99 -6.05 -1.06 7.69
CA PHE A 99 -5.80 -1.59 6.36
C PHE A 99 -5.11 -0.57 5.48
N PHE A 100 -4.59 -1.02 4.35
CA PHE A 100 -4.14 -0.13 3.28
C PHE A 100 -4.33 -0.80 1.91
N CYS A 101 -4.38 0.02 0.88
CA CYS A 101 -4.62 -0.44 -0.47
C CYS A 101 -3.52 0.07 -1.41
N ILE A 102 -3.11 -0.80 -2.32
CA ILE A 102 -2.17 -0.48 -3.39
C ILE A 102 -2.86 -0.68 -4.72
N GLY A 103 -2.77 0.31 -5.58
CA GLY A 103 -3.30 0.26 -6.93
C GLY A 103 -2.23 0.39 -7.99
N THR A 104 -2.51 -0.11 -9.17
CA THR A 104 -1.67 0.03 -10.36
C THR A 104 -2.51 -0.05 -11.62
N ASN A 105 -2.02 0.57 -12.69
CA ASN A 105 -2.62 0.47 -14.02
C ASN A 105 -1.90 -0.61 -14.85
N VAL A 106 -2.67 -1.59 -15.32
CA VAL A 106 -2.17 -2.66 -16.18
C VAL A 106 -3.12 -2.85 -17.36
N ASN A 107 -2.65 -2.70 -18.58
CA ASN A 107 -3.43 -2.97 -19.81
C ASN A 107 -4.81 -2.28 -19.81
N ASN A 108 -4.85 -0.99 -19.54
CA ASN A 108 -6.08 -0.18 -19.46
C ASN A 108 -7.05 -0.56 -18.32
N GLN A 109 -6.61 -1.35 -17.37
CA GLN A 109 -7.34 -1.65 -16.16
C GLN A 109 -6.61 -1.12 -14.94
N GLY A 110 -7.36 -0.62 -13.97
CA GLY A 110 -6.86 -0.33 -12.63
C GLY A 110 -7.07 -1.54 -11.73
N ILE A 111 -6.02 -2.03 -11.11
CA ILE A 111 -6.09 -3.10 -10.12
C ILE A 111 -5.76 -2.50 -8.76
N VAL A 112 -6.65 -2.68 -7.80
CA VAL A 112 -6.44 -2.23 -6.43
C VAL A 112 -6.55 -3.43 -5.49
N ARG A 113 -5.53 -3.63 -4.67
CA ARG A 113 -5.51 -4.64 -3.61
C ARG A 113 -5.53 -3.97 -2.25
N CYS A 114 -6.32 -4.51 -1.35
CA CYS A 114 -6.37 -4.08 0.04
C CYS A 114 -5.88 -5.19 0.96
N PHE A 115 -5.15 -4.78 1.98
CA PHE A 115 -4.46 -5.63 2.94
C PHE A 115 -4.84 -5.19 4.35
N GLY A 116 -5.24 -6.13 5.19
CA GLY A 116 -5.48 -5.86 6.60
C GLY A 116 -4.18 -5.87 7.40
N LYS A 117 -4.08 -4.99 8.37
CA LYS A 117 -2.93 -4.87 9.25
C LYS A 117 -2.58 -6.18 9.96
N ASP A 118 -3.60 -6.84 10.53
CA ASP A 118 -3.36 -8.01 11.38
C ASP A 118 -3.00 -9.24 10.57
N ASP A 119 -3.52 -9.36 9.34
CA ASP A 119 -3.33 -10.54 8.51
C ASP A 119 -2.07 -10.48 7.65
N LEU A 120 -1.65 -9.29 7.24
CA LEU A 120 -0.62 -9.16 6.23
C LEU A 120 0.63 -8.43 6.67
N VAL A 121 0.44 -7.26 7.26
CA VAL A 121 1.59 -6.40 7.55
C VAL A 121 2.47 -7.01 8.62
N SER A 122 1.86 -7.58 9.65
CA SER A 122 2.59 -8.29 10.71
C SER A 122 3.35 -9.48 10.16
N ASP A 123 2.72 -10.28 9.32
CA ASP A 123 3.33 -11.46 8.74
C ASP A 123 4.41 -11.12 7.70
N MET A 124 4.20 -10.08 6.88
CA MET A 124 5.23 -9.61 5.97
C MET A 124 6.44 -9.04 6.70
N VAL A 125 6.22 -8.28 7.75
CA VAL A 125 7.31 -7.81 8.62
C VAL A 125 8.02 -9.00 9.26
N HIS A 126 7.28 -10.00 9.72
CA HIS A 126 7.86 -11.22 10.30
C HIS A 126 8.66 -12.01 9.27
N ILE A 127 8.14 -12.19 8.07
CA ILE A 127 8.84 -12.86 6.96
C ILE A 127 10.12 -12.09 6.60
N LEU A 128 10.05 -10.78 6.46
CA LEU A 128 11.21 -9.94 6.19
C LEU A 128 12.26 -10.03 7.30
N ARG A 129 11.83 -10.09 8.56
CA ARG A 129 12.71 -10.26 9.71
C ARG A 129 13.37 -11.64 9.75
N LYS A 130 12.56 -12.70 9.56
CA LYS A 130 13.03 -14.09 9.61
C LYS A 130 14.06 -14.36 8.52
N ASP A 131 13.76 -13.94 7.29
CA ASP A 131 14.64 -14.18 6.15
C ASP A 131 15.97 -13.43 6.21
N ARG A 132 16.07 -12.44 7.08
CA ARG A 132 17.18 -11.52 7.09
C ARG A 132 17.95 -11.43 8.39
N LYS A 133 17.44 -12.04 9.43
CA LYS A 133 18.12 -12.03 10.73
C LYS A 133 19.60 -12.35 10.57
N ASP A 134 19.94 -13.43 9.86
CA ASP A 134 21.33 -13.85 9.67
C ASP A 134 22.13 -12.89 8.79
N LYS A 135 21.52 -12.26 7.79
CA LYS A 135 22.21 -11.34 6.89
C LYS A 135 22.37 -9.95 7.52
N LEU A 136 21.39 -9.50 8.28
CA LEU A 136 21.43 -8.23 8.99
C LEU A 136 22.45 -8.30 10.15
N GLU A 137 22.46 -9.40 10.89
CA GLU A 137 23.45 -9.62 11.96
C GLU A 137 24.89 -9.65 11.43
N LYS A 138 25.14 -10.31 10.29
CA LYS A 138 26.44 -10.32 9.62
C LYS A 138 26.88 -8.92 9.14
N LEU A 139 25.94 -8.03 8.86
CA LEU A 139 26.20 -6.66 8.43
C LEU A 139 26.22 -5.66 9.60
N GLY A 140 26.01 -6.12 10.85
CA GLY A 140 25.93 -5.27 12.03
C GLY A 140 24.71 -4.34 12.03
N ILE A 141 23.67 -4.67 11.26
CA ILE A 141 22.43 -3.87 11.16
C ILE A 141 21.40 -4.47 12.12
N LYS A 142 20.94 -3.65 13.05
CA LYS A 142 19.86 -4.04 13.96
C LYS A 142 18.52 -4.10 13.22
N ILE A 143 17.64 -4.99 13.65
CA ILE A 143 16.27 -5.12 13.08
C ILE A 143 15.50 -3.80 13.22
N GLU A 144 15.79 -3.03 14.26
CA GLU A 144 15.22 -1.73 14.50
C GLU A 144 15.64 -0.68 13.44
N ASP A 145 16.78 -0.89 12.79
CA ASP A 145 17.32 -0.03 11.73
C ASP A 145 16.82 -0.43 10.33
N ILE A 146 15.63 -1.06 10.25
CA ILE A 146 14.99 -1.46 8.97
C ILE A 146 14.93 -0.28 7.98
N ASP A 147 14.84 0.94 8.46
CA ASP A 147 14.83 2.14 7.64
C ASP A 147 16.08 2.33 6.80
N ARG A 148 17.23 2.03 7.38
CA ARG A 148 18.52 2.14 6.68
C ARG A 148 18.73 1.01 5.68
N SER A 149 17.94 -0.05 5.76
CA SER A 149 18.03 -1.21 4.89
C SER A 149 16.90 -1.28 3.86
N ILE A 150 16.03 -0.28 3.74
CA ILE A 150 14.89 -0.26 2.83
C ILE A 150 15.32 -0.57 1.40
N ASP A 151 16.37 0.05 0.89
CA ASP A 151 16.87 -0.22 -0.47
C ASP A 151 17.32 -1.66 -0.67
N ARG A 152 17.99 -2.22 0.32
CA ARG A 152 18.40 -3.63 0.30
C ARG A 152 17.20 -4.55 0.47
N SER A 153 16.23 -4.15 1.29
CA SER A 153 14.98 -4.89 1.48
C SER A 153 14.14 -4.91 0.21
N THR A 154 14.09 -3.81 -0.52
CA THR A 154 13.40 -3.73 -1.81
C THR A 154 14.03 -4.68 -2.84
N ARG A 155 15.36 -4.73 -2.94
CA ARG A 155 16.05 -5.65 -3.87
C ARG A 155 15.81 -7.13 -3.53
N LEU A 156 15.70 -7.47 -2.26
CA LEU A 156 15.42 -8.84 -1.84
C LEU A 156 13.94 -9.20 -1.98
N MET A 157 13.03 -8.26 -1.81
CA MET A 157 11.62 -8.46 -2.17
C MET A 157 11.48 -8.78 -3.66
N VAL A 158 12.15 -8.05 -4.52
CA VAL A 158 12.15 -8.32 -5.97
C VAL A 158 12.65 -9.73 -6.28
N GLY A 159 13.69 -10.21 -5.62
CA GLY A 159 14.21 -11.57 -5.78
C GLY A 159 13.27 -12.67 -5.25
N ARG A 160 12.27 -12.32 -4.44
CA ARG A 160 11.30 -13.26 -3.84
C ARG A 160 9.86 -12.96 -4.22
N MET A 161 9.63 -12.17 -5.26
CA MET A 161 8.29 -11.72 -5.66
C MET A 161 7.30 -12.86 -5.87
N THR A 162 7.73 -14.02 -6.34
CA THR A 162 6.84 -15.17 -6.53
C THR A 162 6.24 -15.65 -5.21
N VAL A 163 7.06 -15.78 -4.18
CA VAL A 163 6.61 -16.20 -2.84
C VAL A 163 5.69 -15.16 -2.24
N TYR A 164 6.02 -13.88 -2.36
CA TYR A 164 5.18 -12.79 -1.89
C TYR A 164 3.87 -12.71 -2.63
N LYS A 165 3.88 -12.88 -3.94
CA LYS A 165 2.68 -12.86 -4.75
C LYS A 165 1.68 -13.91 -4.30
N ASP A 166 2.12 -15.14 -4.12
CA ASP A 166 1.26 -16.23 -3.65
C ASP A 166 0.70 -15.95 -2.25
N TYR A 167 1.50 -15.38 -1.37
CA TYR A 167 1.05 -14.98 -0.05
C TYR A 167 0.02 -13.85 -0.11
N LEU A 168 0.30 -12.81 -0.90
CA LEU A 168 -0.60 -11.67 -1.10
C LEU A 168 -1.93 -12.08 -1.72
N ASP A 169 -1.91 -13.00 -2.69
CA ASP A 169 -3.12 -13.52 -3.32
C ASP A 169 -4.05 -14.21 -2.32
N ARG A 170 -3.49 -14.86 -1.29
CA ARG A 170 -4.26 -15.52 -0.23
C ARG A 170 -4.75 -14.58 0.88
N HIS A 171 -4.04 -13.48 1.14
CA HIS A 171 -4.27 -12.59 2.29
C HIS A 171 -4.71 -11.17 1.89
N SER A 172 -5.08 -10.97 0.65
CA SER A 172 -5.60 -9.70 0.16
C SER A 172 -6.94 -9.90 -0.54
N CYS A 173 -7.66 -8.82 -0.72
CA CYS A 173 -8.76 -8.74 -1.65
C CYS A 173 -8.45 -7.73 -2.74
N GLN A 174 -9.10 -7.85 -3.89
CA GLN A 174 -8.88 -6.92 -4.99
C GLN A 174 -10.16 -6.45 -5.64
N ARG A 175 -10.06 -5.30 -6.29
CA ARG A 175 -11.07 -4.75 -7.21
C ARG A 175 -10.39 -4.34 -8.51
N ILE A 176 -11.12 -4.50 -9.61
CA ILE A 176 -10.69 -4.10 -10.94
C ILE A 176 -11.56 -2.93 -11.38
N PHE A 177 -10.91 -1.87 -11.84
CA PHE A 177 -11.56 -0.67 -12.37
C PHE A 177 -11.25 -0.59 -13.86
N VAL A 178 -12.30 -0.53 -14.67
CA VAL A 178 -12.17 -0.35 -16.12
C VAL A 178 -12.18 1.15 -16.39
N GLY A 179 -11.09 1.63 -16.95
CA GLY A 179 -10.95 3.03 -17.31
C GLY A 179 -11.48 3.36 -18.68
#